data_6befb1cc467f841a63e925569988c4c0
#
_entry.id   6befb1cc467f841a63e925569988c4c0
#
_cell.length_a   1.000
_cell.length_b   1.000
_cell.length_c   1.000
_cell.angle_alpha   90.00
_cell.angle_beta   90.00
_cell.angle_gamma   90.00
#
_symmetry.space_group_name_H-M   'P 1'
#
loop_
_entity.id
_entity.type
_entity.pdbx_description
1 polymer ?
#
loop_
_entity_poly.entity_id
_entity_poly.type
_entity_poly.pdbx_seq_one_letter_code
_entity_poly.pdbx_strand_id
1 'polypeptide(L)'
;MVLSTETRPTAMMLGTPPTSPVAGGHPPVASAQERPGARWFRRIAGTDIDHAVAFFSEGYDLRSPVVRRTSRHTPWDFSGVGDERMSLRTVRAAVDFRGESRTEDEFHVIWLRSGSTSFSHRGEHVDLQPGVPVVMPVGDTWEMHHRDISLNMVQLDRRFVTALTGDPDFAFEPLQRPSAEGIRVWQDAVRRNSSTWLDRGTELGTVARRDIAESFARAALTAFPRREVWRASVDGNGPEHERLRRALEFVHAHAAEAIGTPEIAMAAGLSPRGLQQSLRRHLDQTPGELLRQVRLDGAHAELRRADRDEVSVAEIARAWGFGHLGRFSAAYRARFGELPSESLRSRG
;
A
#
# COMPACT_ATOMS: atom_id res chain seq x y z
N MET A 1 38.42 14.32 -14.97
CA MET A 1 37.53 13.80 -15.99
C MET A 1 36.87 12.54 -15.39
N VAL A 2 35.76 12.73 -14.66
CA VAL A 2 35.05 11.68 -13.91
C VAL A 2 33.81 11.33 -14.72
N LEU A 3 33.78 10.13 -15.27
CA LEU A 3 32.63 9.59 -16.01
C LEU A 3 31.58 9.16 -14.99
N SER A 4 30.52 9.93 -14.87
CA SER A 4 29.30 9.52 -14.19
C SER A 4 28.58 8.47 -15.03
N THR A 5 28.62 7.24 -14.59
CA THR A 5 27.76 6.15 -15.12
C THR A 5 26.36 6.31 -14.55
N GLU A 6 25.50 7.01 -15.27
CA GLU A 6 24.05 6.96 -15.04
C GLU A 6 23.54 5.56 -15.36
N THR A 7 23.23 4.81 -14.32
CA THR A 7 22.54 3.53 -14.43
C THR A 7 21.09 3.80 -14.84
N ARG A 8 20.78 3.67 -16.13
CA ARG A 8 19.38 3.68 -16.62
C ARG A 8 18.58 2.59 -15.90
N PRO A 9 17.40 2.86 -15.35
CA PRO A 9 16.56 1.84 -14.75
C PRO A 9 16.13 0.86 -15.86
N THR A 10 16.49 -0.40 -15.70
CA THR A 10 16.06 -1.50 -16.58
C THR A 10 14.53 -1.57 -16.53
N ALA A 11 13.89 -1.39 -17.67
CA ALA A 11 12.43 -1.46 -17.80
C ALA A 11 11.94 -2.83 -17.29
N MET A 12 11.11 -2.81 -16.27
CA MET A 12 10.52 -3.99 -15.64
C MET A 12 9.51 -4.62 -16.59
N MET A 13 9.92 -5.65 -17.32
CA MET A 13 9.11 -6.32 -18.33
C MET A 13 8.35 -7.49 -17.70
N LEU A 14 7.04 -7.38 -17.58
CA LEU A 14 6.16 -8.55 -17.63
C LEU A 14 6.18 -9.01 -19.10
N GLY A 15 6.56 -10.26 -19.35
CA GLY A 15 6.61 -10.80 -20.71
C GLY A 15 5.29 -10.56 -21.45
N THR A 16 5.38 -10.19 -22.73
CA THR A 16 4.21 -10.02 -23.59
C THR A 16 3.61 -11.40 -23.87
N PRO A 17 2.33 -11.65 -23.56
CA PRO A 17 1.67 -12.88 -24.02
C PRO A 17 1.58 -12.88 -25.54
N PRO A 18 1.65 -14.06 -26.20
CA PRO A 18 1.64 -14.18 -27.65
C PRO A 18 0.38 -13.57 -28.26
N THR A 19 0.57 -12.82 -29.33
CA THR A 19 -0.49 -12.16 -30.10
C THR A 19 -1.19 -13.19 -31.00
N SER A 20 -2.44 -13.52 -30.67
CA SER A 20 -3.39 -14.06 -31.66
C SER A 20 -4.62 -13.17 -31.70
N PRO A 21 -5.08 -12.72 -32.87
CA PRO A 21 -6.26 -11.88 -32.98
C PRO A 21 -7.51 -12.73 -32.75
N VAL A 22 -8.35 -12.33 -31.79
CA VAL A 22 -9.70 -12.88 -31.65
C VAL A 22 -10.67 -11.94 -32.34
N ALA A 23 -11.36 -12.47 -33.34
CA ALA A 23 -12.40 -11.79 -34.12
C ALA A 23 -13.57 -11.36 -33.27
N GLY A 24 -14.18 -10.24 -33.67
CA GLY A 24 -15.24 -9.55 -32.96
C GLY A 24 -16.50 -10.40 -32.71
N GLY A 25 -16.96 -10.32 -31.50
CA GLY A 25 -18.22 -10.79 -31.00
C GLY A 25 -18.36 -10.28 -29.59
N HIS A 26 -19.38 -9.45 -29.34
CA HIS A 26 -19.70 -8.98 -28.01
C HIS A 26 -20.04 -10.17 -27.10
N PRO A 27 -19.25 -10.49 -26.07
CA PRO A 27 -19.83 -11.15 -24.93
C PRO A 27 -20.20 -10.08 -23.91
N PRO A 28 -21.32 -10.24 -23.19
CA PRO A 28 -21.69 -9.37 -22.10
C PRO A 28 -20.59 -9.39 -21.05
N VAL A 29 -20.45 -8.27 -20.33
CA VAL A 29 -19.71 -8.21 -19.07
C VAL A 29 -20.51 -9.04 -18.05
N ALA A 30 -20.55 -10.34 -18.27
CA ALA A 30 -21.11 -11.29 -17.34
C ALA A 30 -19.92 -11.88 -16.59
N SER A 31 -19.95 -11.75 -15.27
CA SER A 31 -19.29 -12.65 -14.35
C SER A 31 -19.32 -14.07 -14.92
N ALA A 32 -18.21 -14.49 -15.56
CA ALA A 32 -18.00 -15.92 -15.69
C ALA A 32 -18.11 -16.45 -14.25
N GLN A 33 -19.00 -17.38 -13.99
CA GLN A 33 -19.09 -18.10 -12.73
C GLN A 33 -17.77 -18.86 -12.59
N GLU A 34 -16.78 -18.13 -12.11
CA GLU A 34 -15.45 -18.66 -11.82
C GLU A 34 -15.66 -19.66 -10.69
N ARG A 35 -15.22 -20.89 -10.89
CA ARG A 35 -15.22 -21.86 -9.80
C ARG A 35 -14.40 -21.28 -8.65
N PRO A 36 -14.93 -21.20 -7.41
CA PRO A 36 -14.17 -20.69 -6.29
C PRO A 36 -12.82 -21.37 -6.22
N GLY A 37 -11.75 -20.57 -6.16
CA GLY A 37 -10.38 -21.07 -6.10
C GLY A 37 -9.73 -21.42 -7.44
N ALA A 38 -10.33 -21.16 -8.59
CA ALA A 38 -9.70 -21.33 -9.90
C ALA A 38 -8.94 -20.06 -10.34
N ARG A 39 -7.85 -20.25 -11.10
CA ARG A 39 -7.15 -19.15 -11.75
C ARG A 39 -7.92 -18.70 -12.98
N TRP A 40 -8.23 -17.41 -13.08
CA TRP A 40 -8.90 -16.81 -14.24
C TRP A 40 -7.91 -16.13 -15.18
N PHE A 41 -8.27 -16.04 -16.46
CA PHE A 41 -7.54 -15.35 -17.51
C PHE A 41 -8.50 -14.46 -18.27
N ARG A 42 -8.17 -13.17 -18.41
CA ARG A 42 -8.98 -12.22 -19.18
C ARG A 42 -8.10 -11.40 -20.10
N ARG A 43 -8.51 -11.24 -21.35
CA ARG A 43 -7.90 -10.30 -22.30
C ARG A 43 -9.01 -9.65 -23.11
N ILE A 44 -8.98 -8.34 -23.16
CA ILE A 44 -9.93 -7.52 -23.92
C ILE A 44 -9.10 -6.43 -24.61
N ALA A 45 -9.43 -6.15 -25.87
CA ALA A 45 -8.80 -5.09 -26.64
C ALA A 45 -9.81 -4.46 -27.59
N GLY A 46 -9.58 -3.22 -27.95
CA GLY A 46 -10.46 -2.50 -28.86
C GLY A 46 -9.88 -1.17 -29.29
N THR A 47 -10.66 -0.45 -30.09
CA THR A 47 -10.36 0.91 -30.54
C THR A 47 -11.49 1.89 -30.22
N ASP A 48 -12.59 1.38 -29.66
CA ASP A 48 -13.71 2.17 -29.18
C ASP A 48 -13.47 2.61 -27.74
N ILE A 49 -13.42 3.91 -27.53
CA ILE A 49 -13.13 4.51 -26.22
C ILE A 49 -14.32 4.39 -25.27
N ASP A 50 -15.55 4.45 -25.76
CA ASP A 50 -16.73 4.34 -24.90
C ASP A 50 -16.84 2.93 -24.33
N HIS A 51 -16.46 1.92 -25.12
CA HIS A 51 -16.33 0.55 -24.63
C HIS A 51 -15.20 0.41 -23.59
N ALA A 52 -14.06 1.08 -23.80
CA ALA A 52 -12.98 1.10 -22.80
C ALA A 52 -13.46 1.72 -21.47
N VAL A 53 -14.11 2.89 -21.54
CA VAL A 53 -14.64 3.58 -20.37
C VAL A 53 -15.64 2.69 -19.61
N ALA A 54 -16.59 2.07 -20.30
CA ALA A 54 -17.56 1.18 -19.70
C ALA A 54 -16.86 0.00 -18.98
N PHE A 55 -15.90 -0.64 -19.65
CA PHE A 55 -15.13 -1.76 -19.08
C PHE A 55 -14.35 -1.38 -17.82
N PHE A 56 -13.64 -0.24 -17.86
CA PHE A 56 -12.86 0.21 -16.72
C PHE A 56 -13.74 0.79 -15.60
N SER A 57 -14.86 1.42 -15.89
CA SER A 57 -15.80 1.92 -14.88
C SER A 57 -16.40 0.78 -14.06
N GLU A 58 -16.76 -0.32 -14.71
CA GLU A 58 -17.28 -1.48 -14.00
C GLU A 58 -16.23 -2.21 -13.16
N GLY A 59 -15.00 -2.33 -13.70
CA GLY A 59 -13.94 -3.12 -13.06
C GLY A 59 -13.13 -2.39 -11.98
N TYR A 60 -13.20 -1.04 -11.91
CA TYR A 60 -12.32 -0.24 -11.05
C TYR A 60 -13.03 0.89 -10.30
N ASP A 61 -14.36 0.83 -10.13
CA ASP A 61 -15.17 1.91 -9.53
C ASP A 61 -14.75 3.30 -10.06
N LEU A 62 -14.63 3.38 -11.38
CA LEU A 62 -14.19 4.59 -12.05
C LEU A 62 -15.31 5.62 -12.09
N ARG A 63 -15.06 6.80 -11.52
CA ARG A 63 -16.04 7.88 -11.40
C ARG A 63 -15.62 9.08 -12.22
N SER A 64 -16.61 9.84 -12.71
CA SER A 64 -16.40 11.09 -13.45
C SER A 64 -15.34 11.00 -14.57
N PRO A 65 -15.34 9.96 -15.42
CA PRO A 65 -14.32 9.80 -16.44
C PRO A 65 -14.40 10.91 -17.49
N VAL A 66 -13.28 11.59 -17.69
CA VAL A 66 -13.10 12.57 -18.78
C VAL A 66 -12.04 12.02 -19.71
N VAL A 67 -12.44 11.73 -20.95
CA VAL A 67 -11.55 11.15 -21.95
C VAL A 67 -11.40 12.11 -23.11
N ARG A 68 -10.17 12.41 -23.48
CA ARG A 68 -9.82 13.13 -24.70
C ARG A 68 -9.15 12.18 -25.66
N ARG A 69 -9.68 12.09 -26.87
CA ARG A 69 -9.08 11.30 -27.95
C ARG A 69 -7.79 11.97 -28.42
N THR A 70 -6.70 11.24 -28.40
CA THR A 70 -5.41 11.69 -28.96
C THR A 70 -5.31 11.40 -30.46
N SER A 71 -6.15 10.48 -30.98
CA SER A 71 -6.23 10.13 -32.40
C SER A 71 -7.64 9.67 -32.80
N ARG A 72 -7.86 9.48 -34.10
CA ARG A 72 -9.13 8.90 -34.63
C ARG A 72 -9.33 7.45 -34.20
N HIS A 73 -8.25 6.71 -34.00
CA HIS A 73 -8.23 5.34 -33.50
C HIS A 73 -7.54 5.36 -32.14
N THR A 74 -8.22 4.94 -31.13
CA THR A 74 -7.73 4.93 -29.75
C THR A 74 -7.53 3.48 -29.29
N PRO A 75 -6.41 2.84 -29.68
CA PRO A 75 -6.19 1.45 -29.29
C PRO A 75 -6.03 1.35 -27.77
N TRP A 76 -6.71 0.37 -27.22
CA TRP A 76 -6.56 0.01 -25.83
C TRP A 76 -6.54 -1.52 -25.69
N ASP A 77 -5.80 -2.02 -24.73
CA ASP A 77 -5.85 -3.41 -24.33
C ASP A 77 -5.73 -3.59 -22.82
N PHE A 78 -6.42 -4.58 -22.31
CA PHE A 78 -6.36 -5.07 -20.96
C PHE A 78 -6.03 -6.56 -21.01
N SER A 79 -5.10 -6.98 -20.17
CA SER A 79 -4.87 -8.40 -19.89
C SER A 79 -4.70 -8.60 -18.39
N GLY A 80 -5.29 -9.68 -17.87
CA GLY A 80 -5.22 -10.02 -16.46
C GLY A 80 -5.26 -11.53 -16.23
N VAL A 81 -4.58 -11.94 -15.19
CA VAL A 81 -4.55 -13.32 -14.65
C VAL A 81 -4.60 -13.23 -13.14
N GLY A 82 -5.47 -14.00 -12.52
CA GLY A 82 -5.61 -13.94 -11.06
C GLY A 82 -6.36 -15.11 -10.45
N ASP A 83 -6.42 -15.12 -9.14
CA ASP A 83 -7.30 -15.94 -8.31
C ASP A 83 -7.87 -15.06 -7.17
N GLU A 84 -8.43 -15.68 -6.14
CA GLU A 84 -9.01 -14.98 -4.99
C GLU A 84 -8.00 -14.23 -4.12
N ARG A 85 -6.69 -14.45 -4.27
CA ARG A 85 -5.64 -13.84 -3.44
C ARG A 85 -4.92 -12.71 -4.13
N MET A 86 -4.73 -12.85 -5.45
CA MET A 86 -3.99 -11.87 -6.23
C MET A 86 -4.32 -11.89 -7.71
N SER A 87 -4.04 -10.77 -8.39
CA SER A 87 -4.01 -10.74 -9.84
C SER A 87 -2.82 -9.93 -10.37
N LEU A 88 -2.32 -10.33 -11.54
CA LEU A 88 -1.42 -9.54 -12.38
C LEU A 88 -2.21 -8.97 -13.54
N ARG A 89 -2.13 -7.67 -13.75
CA ARG A 89 -2.85 -6.97 -14.81
C ARG A 89 -1.94 -6.04 -15.59
N THR A 90 -2.20 -5.90 -16.86
CA THR A 90 -1.57 -4.92 -17.75
C THR A 90 -2.64 -4.14 -18.46
N VAL A 91 -2.50 -2.81 -18.47
CA VAL A 91 -3.37 -1.88 -19.18
C VAL A 91 -2.52 -1.09 -20.16
N ARG A 92 -3.00 -0.99 -21.41
CA ARG A 92 -2.47 -0.07 -22.43
C ARG A 92 -3.60 0.74 -22.97
N ALA A 93 -3.41 2.04 -23.09
CA ALA A 93 -4.42 2.92 -23.66
C ALA A 93 -3.77 4.16 -24.26
N ALA A 94 -4.02 4.41 -25.54
CA ALA A 94 -3.57 5.62 -26.25
C ALA A 94 -4.59 6.74 -26.09
N VAL A 95 -4.72 7.25 -24.86
CA VAL A 95 -5.72 8.26 -24.47
C VAL A 95 -5.13 9.31 -23.54
N ASP A 96 -5.73 10.49 -23.50
CA ASP A 96 -5.65 11.43 -22.37
C ASP A 96 -6.92 11.22 -21.52
N PHE A 97 -6.74 10.62 -20.33
CA PHE A 97 -7.82 10.18 -19.46
C PHE A 97 -7.66 10.78 -18.06
N ARG A 98 -8.76 11.30 -17.53
CA ARG A 98 -8.86 11.72 -16.12
C ARG A 98 -10.08 11.08 -15.48
N GLY A 99 -9.98 10.76 -14.21
CA GLY A 99 -11.08 10.21 -13.45
C GLY A 99 -10.70 9.98 -12.00
N GLU A 100 -11.67 9.52 -11.26
CA GLU A 100 -11.52 9.14 -9.86
C GLU A 100 -11.75 7.64 -9.72
N SER A 101 -11.11 7.02 -8.74
CA SER A 101 -11.34 5.62 -8.39
C SER A 101 -11.25 5.43 -6.88
N ARG A 102 -11.87 4.35 -6.41
CA ARG A 102 -11.82 3.92 -5.02
C ARG A 102 -11.68 2.40 -4.97
N THR A 103 -10.84 1.91 -4.07
CA THR A 103 -10.68 0.48 -3.81
C THR A 103 -10.87 0.22 -2.32
N GLU A 104 -11.55 -0.86 -1.96
CA GLU A 104 -11.83 -1.19 -0.55
C GLU A 104 -11.22 -2.51 -0.12
N ASP A 105 -11.31 -3.52 -0.97
CA ASP A 105 -10.96 -4.90 -0.63
C ASP A 105 -9.63 -5.38 -1.20
N GLU A 106 -8.91 -4.52 -1.93
CA GLU A 106 -7.66 -4.89 -2.60
C GLU A 106 -6.59 -3.81 -2.45
N PHE A 107 -5.36 -4.23 -2.25
CA PHE A 107 -4.17 -3.36 -2.39
C PHE A 107 -3.69 -3.39 -3.83
N HIS A 108 -3.64 -2.23 -4.48
CA HIS A 108 -3.15 -2.08 -5.84
C HIS A 108 -1.72 -1.55 -5.83
N VAL A 109 -0.77 -2.34 -6.30
CA VAL A 109 0.60 -1.90 -6.59
C VAL A 109 0.73 -1.65 -8.08
N ILE A 110 0.95 -0.40 -8.47
CA ILE A 110 0.98 0.05 -9.86
C ILE A 110 2.37 0.55 -10.23
N TRP A 111 2.83 0.25 -11.45
CA TRP A 111 4.03 0.86 -12.05
C TRP A 111 3.87 1.10 -13.53
N LEU A 112 4.40 2.24 -13.96
CA LEU A 112 4.37 2.67 -15.36
C LEU A 112 5.44 1.94 -16.16
N ARG A 113 5.11 1.52 -17.38
CA ARG A 113 6.07 1.02 -18.40
C ARG A 113 6.42 2.10 -19.40
N SER A 114 5.42 2.82 -19.89
CA SER A 114 5.58 3.94 -20.83
C SER A 114 4.39 4.88 -20.75
N GLY A 115 4.53 6.08 -21.31
CA GLY A 115 3.55 7.15 -21.23
C GLY A 115 3.74 8.01 -19.99
N SER A 116 2.70 8.70 -19.56
CA SER A 116 2.71 9.46 -18.32
C SER A 116 1.45 9.20 -17.50
N THR A 117 1.61 9.13 -16.19
CA THR A 117 0.49 9.05 -15.27
C THR A 117 0.81 9.77 -13.97
N SER A 118 -0.19 10.45 -13.45
CA SER A 118 -0.14 11.05 -12.12
C SER A 118 -1.35 10.65 -11.31
N PHE A 119 -1.17 10.65 -10.00
CA PHE A 119 -2.21 10.39 -9.02
C PHE A 119 -2.27 11.51 -8.00
N SER A 120 -3.47 11.86 -7.56
CA SER A 120 -3.70 12.81 -6.48
C SER A 120 -4.57 12.19 -5.40
N HIS A 121 -4.17 12.36 -4.15
CA HIS A 121 -4.90 11.89 -2.99
C HIS A 121 -4.67 12.85 -1.82
N ARG A 122 -5.74 13.41 -1.26
CA ARG A 122 -5.70 14.30 -0.10
C ARG A 122 -4.73 15.49 -0.24
N GLY A 123 -4.61 16.04 -1.44
CA GLY A 123 -3.70 17.16 -1.75
C GLY A 123 -2.26 16.76 -2.04
N GLU A 124 -1.89 15.51 -1.84
CA GLU A 124 -0.62 14.98 -2.36
C GLU A 124 -0.76 14.63 -3.84
N HIS A 125 0.27 14.94 -4.61
CA HIS A 125 0.34 14.66 -6.04
C HIS A 125 1.61 13.92 -6.38
N VAL A 126 1.50 12.83 -7.13
CA VAL A 126 2.63 11.96 -7.48
C VAL A 126 2.62 11.66 -8.97
N ASP A 127 3.69 12.07 -9.67
CA ASP A 127 3.98 11.64 -11.03
C ASP A 127 4.73 10.30 -11.00
N LEU A 128 4.18 9.28 -11.63
CA LEU A 128 4.83 7.98 -11.71
C LEU A 128 6.03 8.03 -12.66
N GLN A 129 7.16 7.56 -12.16
CA GLN A 129 8.33 7.31 -13.01
C GLN A 129 8.29 5.87 -13.54
N PRO A 130 8.68 5.63 -14.80
CA PRO A 130 8.74 4.28 -15.35
C PRO A 130 9.56 3.32 -14.47
N GLY A 131 8.98 2.15 -14.20
CA GLY A 131 9.62 1.11 -13.40
C GLY A 131 9.58 1.31 -11.88
N VAL A 132 9.11 2.45 -11.38
CA VAL A 132 8.96 2.72 -9.94
C VAL A 132 7.54 2.36 -9.49
N PRO A 133 7.37 1.35 -8.62
CA PRO A 133 6.04 0.98 -8.13
C PRO A 133 5.55 1.94 -7.04
N VAL A 134 4.22 2.09 -6.97
CA VAL A 134 3.51 2.78 -5.87
C VAL A 134 2.31 1.95 -5.43
N VAL A 135 1.93 2.08 -4.16
CA VAL A 135 0.67 1.51 -3.64
C VAL A 135 -0.41 2.56 -3.67
N MET A 136 -1.59 2.18 -4.15
CA MET A 136 -2.75 3.07 -4.21
C MET A 136 -3.48 3.13 -2.86
N PRO A 137 -4.19 4.24 -2.58
CA PRO A 137 -5.03 4.35 -1.39
C PRO A 137 -6.12 3.27 -1.35
N VAL A 138 -6.42 2.77 -0.15
CA VAL A 138 -7.52 1.84 0.12
C VAL A 138 -8.52 2.50 1.04
N GLY A 139 -9.80 2.35 0.76
CA GLY A 139 -10.90 2.92 1.55
C GLY A 139 -11.14 4.41 1.29
N ASP A 140 -10.45 5.01 0.33
CA ASP A 140 -10.55 6.42 0.01
C ASP A 140 -10.55 6.67 -1.50
N THR A 141 -11.07 7.82 -1.92
CA THR A 141 -11.10 8.23 -3.33
C THR A 141 -9.78 8.90 -3.72
N TRP A 142 -9.27 8.57 -4.86
CA TRP A 142 -8.07 9.16 -5.46
C TRP A 142 -8.32 9.50 -6.93
N GLU A 143 -7.65 10.55 -7.39
CA GLU A 143 -7.72 11.04 -8.76
C GLU A 143 -6.58 10.48 -9.60
N MET A 144 -6.83 10.29 -10.89
CA MET A 144 -5.80 9.88 -11.85
C MET A 144 -5.83 10.73 -13.11
N HIS A 145 -4.65 10.93 -13.68
CA HIS A 145 -4.49 11.49 -15.02
C HIS A 145 -3.51 10.62 -15.81
N HIS A 146 -4.00 9.95 -16.82
CA HIS A 146 -3.25 9.07 -17.69
C HIS A 146 -3.09 9.65 -19.08
N ARG A 147 -1.90 9.53 -19.68
CA ARG A 147 -1.65 9.94 -21.07
C ARG A 147 -0.79 8.90 -21.76
N ASP A 148 -1.38 8.27 -22.80
CA ASP A 148 -0.73 7.27 -23.66
C ASP A 148 0.00 6.18 -22.86
N ILE A 149 -0.70 5.55 -21.92
CA ILE A 149 -0.12 4.67 -20.90
C ILE A 149 0.08 3.23 -21.37
N SER A 150 1.16 2.65 -20.85
CA SER A 150 1.29 1.22 -20.61
C SER A 150 1.68 1.04 -19.14
N LEU A 151 0.81 0.44 -18.34
CA LEU A 151 1.06 0.20 -16.92
C LEU A 151 0.82 -1.26 -16.55
N ASN A 152 1.49 -1.68 -15.52
CA ASN A 152 1.27 -2.97 -14.87
C ASN A 152 0.70 -2.73 -13.47
N MET A 153 -0.07 -3.71 -13.00
CA MET A 153 -0.68 -3.70 -11.69
C MET A 153 -0.63 -5.10 -11.07
N VAL A 154 -0.29 -5.16 -9.80
CA VAL A 154 -0.56 -6.30 -8.93
C VAL A 154 -1.69 -5.88 -8.01
N GLN A 155 -2.75 -6.68 -7.96
CA GLN A 155 -3.77 -6.55 -6.95
C GLN A 155 -3.58 -7.69 -5.94
N LEU A 156 -3.64 -7.34 -4.66
CA LEU A 156 -3.55 -8.28 -3.55
C LEU A 156 -4.81 -8.16 -2.72
N ASP A 157 -5.51 -9.27 -2.48
CA ASP A 157 -6.66 -9.29 -1.59
C ASP A 157 -6.29 -8.80 -0.19
N ARG A 158 -7.08 -7.90 0.35
CA ARG A 158 -6.81 -7.26 1.63
C ARG A 158 -6.81 -8.25 2.79
N ARG A 159 -7.77 -9.17 2.81
CA ARG A 159 -7.89 -10.19 3.87
C ARG A 159 -6.70 -11.15 3.84
N PHE A 160 -6.23 -11.49 2.64
CA PHE A 160 -5.03 -12.31 2.47
C PHE A 160 -3.79 -11.61 3.05
N VAL A 161 -3.56 -10.34 2.75
CA VAL A 161 -2.42 -9.56 3.28
C VAL A 161 -2.54 -9.34 4.78
N THR A 162 -3.72 -8.99 5.29
CA THR A 162 -3.94 -8.79 6.74
C THR A 162 -3.75 -10.08 7.53
N ALA A 163 -4.13 -11.23 6.97
CA ALA A 163 -3.85 -12.53 7.59
C ALA A 163 -2.35 -12.84 7.70
N LEU A 164 -1.53 -12.39 6.73
CA LEU A 164 -0.07 -12.56 6.78
C LEU A 164 0.59 -11.63 7.81
N THR A 165 0.02 -10.47 8.08
CA THR A 165 0.54 -9.51 9.07
C THR A 165 0.06 -9.79 10.48
N GLY A 166 -1.03 -10.52 10.64
CA GLY A 166 -1.73 -10.70 11.91
C GLY A 166 -2.44 -9.43 12.40
N ASP A 167 -2.60 -8.42 11.54
CA ASP A 167 -3.19 -7.14 11.87
C ASP A 167 -4.40 -6.87 10.95
N PRO A 168 -5.63 -6.91 11.47
CA PRO A 168 -6.84 -6.68 10.67
C PRO A 168 -6.96 -5.26 10.12
N ASP A 169 -6.32 -4.28 10.79
CA ASP A 169 -6.34 -2.87 10.40
C ASP A 169 -5.12 -2.48 9.54
N PHE A 170 -4.35 -3.47 9.10
CA PHE A 170 -3.19 -3.22 8.26
C PHE A 170 -3.55 -2.45 6.99
N ALA A 171 -2.79 -1.41 6.71
CA ALA A 171 -2.80 -0.69 5.43
C ALA A 171 -1.38 -0.22 5.07
N PHE A 172 -1.12 -0.07 3.79
CA PHE A 172 0.09 0.59 3.31
C PHE A 172 -0.10 2.12 3.32
N GLU A 173 0.99 2.86 3.52
CA GLU A 173 1.01 4.30 3.27
C GLU A 173 0.90 4.53 1.75
N PRO A 174 -0.16 5.20 1.26
CA PRO A 174 -0.40 5.31 -0.17
C PRO A 174 0.56 6.29 -0.84
N LEU A 175 0.77 6.09 -2.14
CA LEU A 175 1.52 6.95 -3.05
C LEU A 175 3.00 7.20 -2.65
N GLN A 176 3.48 6.57 -1.60
CA GLN A 176 4.87 6.70 -1.17
C GLN A 176 5.81 5.94 -2.12
N ARG A 177 6.91 6.59 -2.45
CA ARG A 177 7.96 5.98 -3.25
C ARG A 177 8.79 5.02 -2.39
N PRO A 178 8.95 3.76 -2.78
CA PRO A 178 9.79 2.83 -2.06
C PRO A 178 11.27 3.26 -2.07
N SER A 179 12.03 2.80 -1.09
CA SER A 179 13.49 2.91 -1.11
C SER A 179 14.08 2.16 -2.31
N ALA A 180 15.34 2.45 -2.67
CA ALA A 180 16.03 1.72 -3.73
C ALA A 180 16.08 0.20 -3.46
N GLU A 181 16.19 -0.20 -2.20
CA GLU A 181 16.12 -1.60 -1.79
C GLU A 181 14.72 -2.17 -1.96
N GLY A 182 13.69 -1.45 -1.52
CA GLY A 182 12.29 -1.84 -1.71
C GLY A 182 11.93 -2.03 -3.18
N ILE A 183 12.40 -1.13 -4.07
CA ILE A 183 12.23 -1.28 -5.51
C ILE A 183 12.88 -2.59 -6.01
N ARG A 184 14.11 -2.91 -5.56
CA ARG A 184 14.78 -4.16 -5.94
C ARG A 184 14.02 -5.39 -5.47
N VAL A 185 13.59 -5.41 -4.20
CA VAL A 185 12.80 -6.52 -3.63
C VAL A 185 11.52 -6.75 -4.43
N TRP A 186 10.80 -5.68 -4.75
CA TRP A 186 9.59 -5.76 -5.58
C TRP A 186 9.89 -6.30 -6.99
N GLN A 187 10.90 -5.75 -7.66
CA GLN A 187 11.30 -6.18 -9.00
C GLN A 187 11.73 -7.64 -9.03
N ASP A 188 12.41 -8.12 -7.98
CA ASP A 188 12.81 -9.53 -7.86
C ASP A 188 11.60 -10.46 -7.72
N ALA A 189 10.60 -10.08 -6.94
CA ALA A 189 9.35 -10.84 -6.83
C ALA A 189 8.63 -10.92 -8.18
N VAL A 190 8.53 -9.79 -8.89
CA VAL A 190 7.95 -9.75 -10.24
C VAL A 190 8.71 -10.65 -11.21
N ARG A 191 10.05 -10.56 -11.26
CA ARG A 191 10.87 -11.39 -12.17
C ARG A 191 10.73 -12.89 -11.91
N ARG A 192 10.74 -13.29 -10.63
CA ARG A 192 10.67 -14.71 -10.26
C ARG A 192 9.31 -15.35 -10.54
N ASN A 193 8.24 -14.60 -10.36
CA ASN A 193 6.90 -15.20 -10.28
C ASN A 193 6.02 -14.93 -11.51
N SER A 194 6.27 -13.82 -12.26
CA SER A 194 5.34 -13.40 -13.31
C SER A 194 5.24 -14.37 -14.46
N SER A 195 6.35 -14.96 -14.92
CA SER A 195 6.33 -15.92 -16.04
C SER A 195 5.48 -17.15 -15.70
N THR A 196 5.66 -17.71 -14.51
CA THR A 196 4.90 -18.87 -14.03
C THR A 196 3.42 -18.52 -13.82
N TRP A 197 3.14 -17.34 -13.25
CA TRP A 197 1.76 -16.89 -13.02
C TRP A 197 1.00 -16.63 -14.32
N LEU A 198 1.66 -16.09 -15.33
CA LEU A 198 1.08 -15.75 -16.64
C LEU A 198 1.00 -16.92 -17.61
N ASP A 199 1.68 -18.01 -17.33
CA ASP A 199 1.66 -19.19 -18.21
C ASP A 199 0.29 -19.88 -18.18
N ARG A 200 -0.36 -19.90 -19.34
CA ARG A 200 -1.68 -20.53 -19.53
C ARG A 200 -1.59 -22.05 -19.72
N GLY A 201 -0.43 -22.55 -20.13
CA GLY A 201 -0.20 -23.96 -20.38
C GLY A 201 0.04 -24.76 -19.10
N THR A 202 0.42 -24.10 -18.01
CA THR A 202 0.72 -24.73 -16.74
C THR A 202 -0.48 -24.62 -15.79
N GLU A 203 -1.02 -25.77 -15.38
CA GLU A 203 -2.01 -25.84 -14.32
C GLU A 203 -1.31 -25.72 -12.96
N LEU A 204 -1.47 -24.55 -12.32
CA LEU A 204 -0.91 -24.31 -11.00
C LEU A 204 -1.83 -24.84 -9.91
N GLY A 205 -1.33 -25.78 -9.10
CA GLY A 205 -2.03 -26.27 -7.91
C GLY A 205 -2.19 -25.15 -6.85
N THR A 206 -3.12 -25.34 -5.92
CA THR A 206 -3.47 -24.34 -4.88
C THR A 206 -2.27 -23.90 -4.04
N VAL A 207 -1.35 -24.83 -3.72
CA VAL A 207 -0.13 -24.52 -2.94
C VAL A 207 0.77 -23.61 -3.73
N ALA A 208 1.10 -23.92 -4.98
CA ALA A 208 1.97 -23.10 -5.81
C ALA A 208 1.39 -21.69 -6.04
N ARG A 209 0.08 -21.58 -6.21
CA ARG A 209 -0.60 -20.28 -6.34
C ARG A 209 -0.50 -19.46 -5.06
N ARG A 210 -0.70 -20.10 -3.91
CA ARG A 210 -0.55 -19.47 -2.61
C ARG A 210 0.88 -18.97 -2.39
N ASP A 211 1.88 -19.78 -2.69
CA ASP A 211 3.31 -19.44 -2.52
C ASP A 211 3.69 -18.22 -3.38
N ILE A 212 3.18 -18.15 -4.63
CA ILE A 212 3.37 -17.00 -5.51
C ILE A 212 2.69 -15.75 -4.92
N ALA A 213 1.45 -15.86 -4.46
CA ALA A 213 0.73 -14.75 -3.84
C ALA A 213 1.43 -14.27 -2.57
N GLU A 214 1.91 -15.19 -1.70
CA GLU A 214 2.71 -14.84 -0.52
C GLU A 214 4.02 -14.15 -0.89
N SER A 215 4.69 -14.59 -1.96
CA SER A 215 5.92 -13.94 -2.44
C SER A 215 5.67 -12.47 -2.82
N PHE A 216 4.57 -12.17 -3.53
CA PHE A 216 4.20 -10.80 -3.87
C PHE A 216 3.78 -9.99 -2.64
N ALA A 217 2.97 -10.56 -1.75
CA ALA A 217 2.53 -9.89 -0.53
C ALA A 217 3.72 -9.55 0.38
N ARG A 218 4.65 -10.48 0.62
CA ARG A 218 5.86 -10.24 1.41
C ARG A 218 6.79 -9.20 0.76
N ALA A 219 6.91 -9.22 -0.57
CA ALA A 219 7.66 -8.20 -1.29
C ALA A 219 7.02 -6.81 -1.12
N ALA A 220 5.70 -6.71 -1.17
CA ALA A 220 4.99 -5.46 -0.90
C ALA A 220 5.19 -4.99 0.55
N LEU A 221 5.05 -5.89 1.53
CA LEU A 221 5.28 -5.59 2.96
C LEU A 221 6.72 -5.12 3.26
N THR A 222 7.69 -5.55 2.47
CA THR A 222 9.08 -5.11 2.59
C THR A 222 9.35 -3.80 1.83
N ALA A 223 8.71 -3.63 0.67
CA ALA A 223 8.98 -2.51 -0.23
C ALA A 223 8.28 -1.21 0.20
N PHE A 224 7.05 -1.32 0.70
CA PHE A 224 6.22 -0.17 0.98
C PHE A 224 6.05 0.07 2.48
N PRO A 225 6.07 1.33 2.93
CA PRO A 225 5.85 1.65 4.33
C PRO A 225 4.42 1.29 4.75
N ARG A 226 4.32 0.85 6.00
CA ARG A 226 3.03 0.63 6.64
C ARG A 226 2.39 1.97 6.97
N ARG A 227 1.10 2.10 6.70
CA ARG A 227 0.32 3.24 7.18
C ARG A 227 0.21 3.18 8.70
N GLU A 228 0.60 4.25 9.36
CA GLU A 228 0.41 4.41 10.79
C GLU A 228 -1.09 4.53 11.09
N VAL A 229 -1.62 3.68 11.99
CA VAL A 229 -3.06 3.62 12.32
C VAL A 229 -3.61 4.99 12.74
N TRP A 230 -2.78 5.80 13.42
CA TRP A 230 -3.15 7.15 13.83
C TRP A 230 -3.42 8.10 12.64
N ARG A 231 -2.76 7.91 11.48
CA ARG A 231 -3.02 8.72 10.28
C ARG A 231 -4.44 8.52 9.76
N ALA A 232 -4.96 7.29 9.82
CA ALA A 232 -6.34 7.00 9.45
C ALA A 232 -7.37 7.65 10.38
N SER A 233 -7.02 7.82 11.67
CA SER A 233 -7.91 8.40 12.69
C SER A 233 -8.04 9.92 12.58
N VAL A 234 -7.22 10.58 11.75
CA VAL A 234 -7.19 12.05 11.59
C VAL A 234 -7.62 12.47 10.19
N ASP A 235 -8.25 11.55 9.46
CA ASP A 235 -8.69 11.75 8.10
C ASP A 235 -9.83 12.78 8.02
N GLY A 236 -9.46 14.04 7.80
CA GLY A 236 -10.37 15.16 7.58
C GLY A 236 -9.63 16.31 6.91
N ASN A 237 -10.35 17.09 6.12
CA ASN A 237 -9.82 18.30 5.49
C ASN A 237 -10.06 19.50 6.38
N GLY A 238 -9.02 20.29 6.62
CA GLY A 238 -9.12 21.56 7.32
C GLY A 238 -7.99 21.85 8.31
N PRO A 239 -7.87 23.10 8.78
CA PRO A 239 -6.75 23.53 9.63
C PRO A 239 -6.67 22.79 10.97
N GLU A 240 -7.78 22.29 11.51
CA GLU A 240 -7.82 21.53 12.76
C GLU A 240 -7.20 20.13 12.57
N HIS A 241 -7.58 19.43 11.50
CA HIS A 241 -7.02 18.12 11.16
C HIS A 241 -5.53 18.20 10.85
N GLU A 242 -5.09 19.25 10.14
CA GLU A 242 -3.68 19.50 9.86
C GLU A 242 -2.84 19.72 11.14
N ARG A 243 -3.40 20.43 12.14
CA ARG A 243 -2.74 20.60 13.43
C ARG A 243 -2.66 19.30 14.21
N LEU A 244 -3.74 18.52 14.19
CA LEU A 244 -3.78 17.22 14.85
C LEU A 244 -2.80 16.24 14.18
N ARG A 245 -2.71 16.22 12.85
CA ARG A 245 -1.74 15.43 12.12
C ARG A 245 -0.30 15.77 12.52
N ARG A 246 0.04 17.06 12.62
CA ARG A 246 1.38 17.49 13.10
C ARG A 246 1.66 17.06 14.54
N ALA A 247 0.64 17.09 15.43
CA ALA A 247 0.81 16.58 16.78
C ALA A 247 1.16 15.10 16.80
N LEU A 248 0.45 14.30 16.02
CA LEU A 248 0.65 12.85 15.94
C LEU A 248 1.99 12.51 15.29
N GLU A 249 2.35 13.17 14.18
CA GLU A 249 3.67 13.01 13.54
C GLU A 249 4.82 13.31 14.51
N PHE A 250 4.70 14.40 15.26
CA PHE A 250 5.69 14.76 16.28
C PHE A 250 5.81 13.69 17.37
N VAL A 251 4.68 13.20 17.90
CA VAL A 251 4.70 12.12 18.90
C VAL A 251 5.37 10.87 18.37
N HIS A 252 5.02 10.43 17.16
CA HIS A 252 5.62 9.23 16.56
C HIS A 252 7.11 9.37 16.26
N ALA A 253 7.56 10.55 15.84
CA ALA A 253 8.97 10.80 15.55
C ALA A 253 9.83 10.90 16.82
N HIS A 254 9.26 11.40 17.93
CA HIS A 254 10.01 11.75 19.14
C HIS A 254 9.59 10.98 20.40
N ALA A 255 8.80 9.90 20.27
CA ALA A 255 8.23 9.16 21.41
C ALA A 255 9.29 8.64 22.39
N ALA A 256 10.47 8.21 21.90
CA ALA A 256 11.57 7.74 22.74
C ALA A 256 12.26 8.87 23.52
N GLU A 257 12.07 10.13 23.11
CA GLU A 257 12.68 11.28 23.74
C GLU A 257 11.89 11.76 24.96
N ALA A 258 12.48 12.66 25.74
CA ALA A 258 11.85 13.27 26.91
C ALA A 258 10.86 14.37 26.51
N ILE A 259 9.80 14.02 25.78
CA ILE A 259 8.72 14.92 25.37
C ILE A 259 7.48 14.77 26.26
N GLY A 260 6.68 15.84 26.31
CA GLY A 260 5.39 15.89 27.00
C GLY A 260 4.37 16.73 26.26
N THR A 261 3.24 17.01 26.92
CA THR A 261 2.13 17.81 26.34
C THR A 261 2.56 19.17 25.79
N PRO A 262 3.47 19.94 26.44
CA PRO A 262 3.90 21.25 25.92
C PRO A 262 4.61 21.15 24.58
N GLU A 263 5.55 20.22 24.41
CA GLU A 263 6.34 20.01 23.19
C GLU A 263 5.43 19.57 22.03
N ILE A 264 4.52 18.65 22.29
CA ILE A 264 3.54 18.17 21.31
C ILE A 264 2.60 19.31 20.86
N ALA A 265 2.13 20.12 21.80
CA ALA A 265 1.25 21.23 21.50
C ALA A 265 1.97 22.29 20.65
N MET A 266 3.22 22.59 20.97
CA MET A 266 4.05 23.54 20.23
C MET A 266 4.28 23.06 18.78
N ALA A 267 4.61 21.80 18.57
CA ALA A 267 4.78 21.21 17.25
C ALA A 267 3.49 21.28 16.40
N ALA A 268 2.34 21.14 17.04
CA ALA A 268 1.03 21.25 16.40
C ALA A 268 0.57 22.69 16.15
N GLY A 269 1.26 23.69 16.69
CA GLY A 269 0.77 25.09 16.68
C GLY A 269 -0.50 25.26 17.50
N LEU A 270 -0.60 24.55 18.64
CA LEU A 270 -1.72 24.58 19.58
C LEU A 270 -1.26 24.98 20.99
N SER A 271 -2.18 25.48 21.80
CA SER A 271 -1.96 25.52 23.25
C SER A 271 -2.10 24.10 23.83
N PRO A 272 -1.52 23.79 25.01
CA PRO A 272 -1.70 22.51 25.68
C PRO A 272 -3.18 22.12 25.89
N ARG A 273 -4.01 23.12 26.22
CA ARG A 273 -5.48 22.92 26.35
C ARG A 273 -6.14 22.66 24.99
N GLY A 274 -5.73 23.37 23.93
CA GLY A 274 -6.23 23.14 22.58
C GLY A 274 -5.87 21.76 22.05
N LEU A 275 -4.64 21.30 22.29
CA LEU A 275 -4.20 19.93 21.97
C LEU A 275 -5.04 18.89 22.70
N GLN A 276 -5.25 19.06 24.02
CA GLN A 276 -6.06 18.14 24.82
C GLN A 276 -7.50 18.07 24.32
N GLN A 277 -8.10 19.20 23.96
CA GLN A 277 -9.46 19.26 23.45
C GLN A 277 -9.57 18.61 22.06
N SER A 278 -8.61 18.85 21.17
CA SER A 278 -8.57 18.26 19.83
C SER A 278 -8.38 16.74 19.89
N LEU A 279 -7.43 16.24 20.68
CA LEU A 279 -7.22 14.80 20.87
C LEU A 279 -8.44 14.11 21.50
N ARG A 280 -9.10 14.73 22.48
CA ARG A 280 -10.35 14.20 23.05
C ARG A 280 -11.48 14.13 22.05
N ARG A 281 -11.63 15.14 21.21
CA ARG A 281 -12.70 15.22 20.21
C ARG A 281 -12.52 14.18 19.10
N HIS A 282 -11.30 13.99 18.60
CA HIS A 282 -11.04 13.20 17.40
C HIS A 282 -10.56 11.77 17.70
N LEU A 283 -9.92 11.54 18.84
CA LEU A 283 -9.32 10.25 19.18
C LEU A 283 -9.80 9.70 20.54
N ASP A 284 -10.62 10.43 21.25
CA ASP A 284 -11.04 10.13 22.63
C ASP A 284 -9.87 9.84 23.60
N GLN A 285 -8.75 10.54 23.41
CA GLN A 285 -7.51 10.34 24.16
C GLN A 285 -6.96 11.65 24.71
N THR A 286 -6.16 11.54 25.77
CA THR A 286 -5.30 12.63 26.26
C THR A 286 -3.93 12.57 25.58
N PRO A 287 -3.16 13.69 25.54
CA PRO A 287 -1.78 13.68 25.04
C PRO A 287 -0.87 12.64 25.73
N GLY A 288 -1.06 12.46 27.04
CA GLY A 288 -0.28 11.49 27.82
C GLY A 288 -0.63 10.03 27.50
N GLU A 289 -1.91 9.73 27.24
CA GLU A 289 -2.35 8.41 26.80
C GLU A 289 -1.82 8.09 25.41
N LEU A 290 -1.90 9.03 24.47
CA LEU A 290 -1.35 8.90 23.15
C LEU A 290 0.16 8.61 23.19
N LEU A 291 0.94 9.44 23.86
CA LEU A 291 2.39 9.26 23.98
C LEU A 291 2.74 7.91 24.60
N ARG A 292 2.01 7.49 25.64
CA ARG A 292 2.22 6.19 26.30
C ARG A 292 1.93 5.03 25.35
N GLN A 293 0.87 5.12 24.54
CA GLN A 293 0.56 4.09 23.54
C GLN A 293 1.69 3.96 22.51
N VAL A 294 2.11 5.08 21.91
CA VAL A 294 3.19 5.08 20.92
C VAL A 294 4.49 4.51 21.49
N ARG A 295 4.82 4.83 22.76
CA ARG A 295 5.95 4.26 23.47
C ARG A 295 5.84 2.74 23.68
N LEU A 296 4.64 2.25 24.00
CA LEU A 296 4.39 0.81 24.14
C LEU A 296 4.55 0.09 22.80
N ASP A 297 4.04 0.68 21.70
CA ASP A 297 4.13 0.10 20.36
C ASP A 297 5.59 0.05 19.89
N GLY A 298 6.36 1.10 20.14
CA GLY A 298 7.79 1.14 19.84
C GLY A 298 8.59 0.11 20.64
N ALA A 299 8.33 0.03 21.95
CA ALA A 299 8.97 -0.98 22.81
C ALA A 299 8.62 -2.41 22.38
N HIS A 300 7.36 -2.67 21.99
CA HIS A 300 6.94 -3.97 21.46
C HIS A 300 7.68 -4.34 20.18
N ALA A 301 7.77 -3.40 19.23
CA ALA A 301 8.47 -3.61 17.99
C ALA A 301 9.97 -3.90 18.20
N GLU A 302 10.60 -3.22 19.16
CA GLU A 302 12.00 -3.43 19.52
C GLU A 302 12.21 -4.76 20.22
N LEU A 303 11.39 -5.12 21.23
CA LEU A 303 11.43 -6.42 21.92
C LEU A 303 11.34 -7.60 20.95
N ARG A 304 10.50 -7.52 19.94
CA ARG A 304 10.36 -8.57 18.93
C ARG A 304 11.54 -8.68 17.95
N ARG A 305 12.35 -7.63 17.83
CA ARG A 305 13.55 -7.62 16.97
C ARG A 305 14.84 -7.89 17.72
N ALA A 306 14.86 -7.58 19.01
CA ALA A 306 16.03 -7.67 19.85
C ALA A 306 16.47 -9.12 20.09
N ASP A 307 17.79 -9.30 20.23
CA ASP A 307 18.35 -10.53 20.74
C ASP A 307 18.34 -10.48 22.30
N ARG A 308 17.75 -11.51 22.90
CA ARG A 308 17.65 -11.60 24.37
C ARG A 308 19.02 -11.69 25.09
N ASP A 309 20.04 -12.12 24.37
CA ASP A 309 21.38 -12.23 24.92
C ASP A 309 22.16 -10.90 24.85
N GLU A 310 21.68 -9.94 24.07
CA GLU A 310 22.26 -8.61 23.89
C GLU A 310 21.54 -7.52 24.69
N VAL A 311 20.21 -7.61 24.82
CA VAL A 311 19.38 -6.51 25.40
C VAL A 311 18.33 -7.05 26.36
N SER A 312 18.15 -6.39 27.49
CA SER A 312 17.12 -6.72 28.48
C SER A 312 15.82 -5.96 28.28
N VAL A 313 14.70 -6.54 28.74
CA VAL A 313 13.39 -5.84 28.82
C VAL A 313 13.49 -4.50 29.54
N ALA A 314 14.34 -4.41 30.55
CA ALA A 314 14.51 -3.19 31.35
C ALA A 314 15.22 -2.07 30.60
N GLU A 315 16.16 -2.39 29.73
CA GLU A 315 16.88 -1.43 28.89
C GLU A 315 15.93 -0.88 27.82
N ILE A 316 15.20 -1.76 27.12
CA ILE A 316 14.21 -1.34 26.12
C ILE A 316 13.11 -0.48 26.76
N ALA A 317 12.57 -0.89 27.91
CA ALA A 317 11.56 -0.09 28.58
C ALA A 317 12.06 1.32 28.94
N ARG A 318 13.32 1.45 29.42
CA ARG A 318 13.91 2.76 29.74
C ARG A 318 14.18 3.59 28.49
N ALA A 319 14.67 2.98 27.41
CA ALA A 319 14.88 3.65 26.13
C ALA A 319 13.59 4.26 25.59
N TRP A 320 12.45 3.62 25.84
CA TRP A 320 11.13 4.13 25.50
C TRP A 320 10.48 5.00 26.60
N GLY A 321 11.27 5.51 27.56
CA GLY A 321 10.82 6.48 28.56
C GLY A 321 9.96 5.91 29.69
N PHE A 322 10.00 4.59 29.95
CA PHE A 322 9.33 3.97 31.09
C PHE A 322 10.24 3.88 32.31
N GLY A 323 10.04 4.75 33.29
CA GLY A 323 10.82 4.77 34.55
C GLY A 323 10.47 3.65 35.52
N HIS A 324 9.29 3.00 35.41
CA HIS A 324 8.81 1.97 36.33
C HIS A 324 8.46 0.67 35.60
N LEU A 325 9.31 -0.33 35.70
CA LEU A 325 9.17 -1.60 34.99
C LEU A 325 7.88 -2.37 35.31
N GLY A 326 7.43 -2.33 36.58
CA GLY A 326 6.18 -2.98 36.96
C GLY A 326 4.94 -2.35 36.27
N ARG A 327 4.91 -1.01 36.18
CA ARG A 327 3.84 -0.29 35.45
C ARG A 327 3.94 -0.50 33.94
N PHE A 328 5.15 -0.59 33.41
CA PHE A 328 5.38 -0.92 32.01
C PHE A 328 4.84 -2.31 31.69
N SER A 329 5.25 -3.35 32.45
CA SER A 329 4.81 -4.73 32.21
C SER A 329 3.29 -4.90 32.31
N ALA A 330 2.65 -4.24 33.28
CA ALA A 330 1.20 -4.26 33.42
C ALA A 330 0.50 -3.59 32.21
N ALA A 331 0.97 -2.42 31.77
CA ALA A 331 0.43 -1.72 30.62
C ALA A 331 0.68 -2.47 29.31
N TYR A 332 1.87 -3.06 29.17
CA TYR A 332 2.25 -3.88 28.03
C TYR A 332 1.33 -5.09 27.89
N ARG A 333 1.16 -5.87 28.99
CA ARG A 333 0.26 -7.01 29.01
C ARG A 333 -1.19 -6.64 28.70
N ALA A 334 -1.66 -5.53 29.24
CA ALA A 334 -3.02 -5.04 28.95
C ALA A 334 -3.22 -4.70 27.47
N ARG A 335 -2.16 -4.26 26.77
CA ARG A 335 -2.24 -3.86 25.36
C ARG A 335 -2.00 -5.04 24.40
N PHE A 336 -1.03 -5.90 24.67
CA PHE A 336 -0.59 -6.95 23.73
C PHE A 336 -0.99 -8.37 24.15
N GLY A 337 -1.58 -8.55 25.32
CA GLY A 337 -2.02 -9.86 25.82
C GLY A 337 -0.90 -10.75 26.33
N GLU A 338 0.37 -10.35 26.17
CA GLU A 338 1.57 -11.10 26.55
C GLU A 338 2.50 -10.24 27.43
N LEU A 339 3.45 -10.88 28.12
CA LEU A 339 4.47 -10.16 28.89
C LEU A 339 5.60 -9.68 27.96
N PRO A 340 6.29 -8.55 28.29
CA PRO A 340 7.45 -8.09 27.53
C PRO A 340 8.55 -9.15 27.38
N SER A 341 8.74 -9.98 28.42
CA SER A 341 9.70 -11.09 28.39
C SER A 341 9.28 -12.25 27.49
N GLU A 342 8.00 -12.37 27.17
CA GLU A 342 7.49 -13.36 26.21
C GLU A 342 7.74 -12.88 24.79
N SER A 343 7.47 -11.61 24.51
CA SER A 343 7.80 -11.00 23.21
C SER A 343 9.29 -11.07 22.88
N LEU A 344 10.18 -10.85 23.89
CA LEU A 344 11.63 -10.95 23.72
C LEU A 344 12.10 -12.40 23.46
N ARG A 345 11.33 -13.41 23.93
CA ARG A 345 11.64 -14.84 23.75
C ARG A 345 11.07 -15.45 22.48
N SER A 346 10.08 -14.84 21.83
CA SER A 346 9.34 -15.43 20.70
C SER A 346 10.12 -15.57 19.39
N ARG A 347 11.44 -15.42 19.41
CA ARG A 347 12.36 -15.62 18.27
C ARG A 347 13.13 -16.96 18.37
N GLY A 348 12.57 -17.98 19.05
CA GLY A 348 13.07 -19.34 19.13
C GLY A 348 12.37 -20.26 18.16
#